data_cb2c0c09b937ec8c8e89cad5dede67ee
#
_entry.id   cb2c0c09b937ec8c8e89cad5dede67ee
#
_cell.length_a   1.000
_cell.length_b   1.000
_cell.length_c   1.000
_cell.angle_alpha   90.00
_cell.angle_beta   90.00
_cell.angle_gamma   90.00
#
_symmetry.space_group_name_H-M   'P 1'
#
loop_
_entity.id
_entity.type
_entity.pdbx_description
1 polymer ?
#
loop_
_entity_poly.entity_id
_entity_poly.type
_entity_poly.pdbx_seq_one_letter_code
_entity_poly.pdbx_strand_id
1 'polypeptide(L)'
;MSDSASAMRHLLGYARRHWREFLAVVGLVMVYVLTQVMQPWLVKIVIDQDLIVRHPHFRSILVIGLIYLGVTVVGLFANFTQNRKLQWIGQRIVRDIRNDLFTHIESLSVRFFDTHETGRLITNVASDTNQVSQFFTSFLLSLIQDGMSIILIMGAMLLLNWKIALLSFLVIPVIVAISAVFRKKLRENYRFTRSQYSRLIGYTAENLGGMRITQIFNQEKKQFDQHTALNRRFTDGNISEYKWSVRFNRTFNALGNLSVALMMWVGGMAVLHRTIEVGVLYAFITYIQQFFNPINSLTQNWNTLQTSMISAERIGGVLLTEAEITDAPAPVEVPLGPSGIEIEGEVAFNQVSFGYSPDAVVLEDINFRVKPRMFVGFVGETGAGKSTLMSLLTRFYDVRKGSITVDGIDVRSLRQSDLHRIMAIVQQDVNLFSGTVRDNIRMFREEIREETVQEAAHVAGADEFIRQLPGGYDAWIRAKGANLSLGQRQLLAFARALALQPKILILDEATASLDSATEMALQAGLTRIAAGRTTLVIAHRLSTVRHADMIYVMDHGRIVERGNHEELLALNGQYARMVSKAAPTELVERSF
;
A
#
# COMPACT_ATOMS: atom_id res chain seq x y z
N MET A 1 17.76 -5.82 -11.28
CA MET A 1 18.05 -7.10 -10.58
C MET A 1 18.79 -6.92 -9.24
N SER A 2 19.56 -5.85 -9.03
CA SER A 2 20.20 -5.52 -7.74
C SER A 2 19.18 -5.11 -6.67
N ASP A 3 18.16 -4.36 -7.04
CA ASP A 3 17.17 -3.80 -6.11
C ASP A 3 16.18 -4.85 -5.58
N SER A 4 15.74 -5.77 -6.42
CA SER A 4 14.85 -6.87 -6.00
C SER A 4 15.54 -7.84 -5.03
N ALA A 5 16.85 -8.08 -5.21
CA ALA A 5 17.62 -8.91 -4.29
C ALA A 5 17.85 -8.20 -2.95
N SER A 6 18.05 -6.89 -2.94
CA SER A 6 18.17 -6.06 -1.75
C SER A 6 16.85 -6.04 -0.95
N ALA A 7 15.73 -5.77 -1.63
CA ALA A 7 14.39 -5.78 -1.04
C ALA A 7 14.04 -7.15 -0.43
N MET A 8 14.31 -8.25 -1.16
CA MET A 8 14.07 -9.60 -0.65
C MET A 8 14.95 -9.91 0.56
N ARG A 9 16.22 -9.48 0.56
CA ARG A 9 17.13 -9.65 1.71
C ARG A 9 16.61 -8.92 2.95
N HIS A 10 16.07 -7.71 2.77
CA HIS A 10 15.45 -6.95 3.86
C HIS A 10 14.24 -7.69 4.43
N LEU A 11 13.35 -8.21 3.57
CA LEU A 11 12.18 -8.98 3.99
C LEU A 11 12.54 -10.32 4.63
N LEU A 12 13.61 -10.98 4.20
CA LEU A 12 14.15 -12.17 4.87
C LEU A 12 14.61 -11.86 6.30
N GLY A 13 14.95 -10.60 6.61
CA GLY A 13 15.23 -10.14 7.97
C GLY A 13 14.06 -10.37 8.93
N TYR A 14 12.81 -10.20 8.46
CA TYR A 14 11.61 -10.50 9.27
C TYR A 14 11.48 -12.00 9.57
N ALA A 15 11.77 -12.86 8.61
CA ALA A 15 11.79 -14.30 8.84
C ALA A 15 12.87 -14.71 9.86
N ARG A 16 14.02 -14.02 9.87
CA ARG A 16 15.11 -14.29 10.82
C ARG A 16 14.68 -14.05 12.28
N ARG A 17 13.75 -13.15 12.54
CA ARG A 17 13.20 -12.93 13.90
C ARG A 17 12.46 -14.18 14.43
N HIS A 18 11.93 -15.03 13.52
CA HIS A 18 11.15 -16.24 13.83
C HIS A 18 11.91 -17.55 13.52
N TRP A 19 13.24 -17.53 13.41
CA TRP A 19 14.04 -18.68 12.99
C TRP A 19 13.82 -19.96 13.80
N ARG A 20 13.60 -19.83 15.13
CA ARG A 20 13.33 -20.99 16.01
C ARG A 20 12.00 -21.68 15.66
N GLU A 21 10.99 -20.89 15.35
CA GLU A 21 9.68 -21.39 14.93
C GLU A 21 9.78 -22.06 13.56
N PHE A 22 10.54 -21.47 12.62
CA PHE A 22 10.83 -22.09 11.33
C PHE A 22 11.59 -23.41 11.47
N LEU A 23 12.55 -23.49 12.37
CA LEU A 23 13.30 -24.74 12.63
C LEU A 23 12.37 -25.84 13.16
N ALA A 24 11.43 -25.51 14.03
CA ALA A 24 10.40 -26.44 14.51
C ALA A 24 9.49 -26.92 13.37
N VAL A 25 9.13 -26.03 12.44
CA VAL A 25 8.35 -26.40 11.24
C VAL A 25 9.16 -27.36 10.35
N VAL A 26 10.43 -27.07 10.10
CA VAL A 26 11.32 -27.96 9.31
C VAL A 26 11.43 -29.34 9.97
N GLY A 27 11.55 -29.41 11.29
CA GLY A 27 11.53 -30.69 12.02
C GLY A 27 10.23 -31.48 11.83
N LEU A 28 9.07 -30.79 11.88
CA LEU A 28 7.76 -31.40 11.62
C LEU A 28 7.62 -31.85 10.16
N VAL A 29 8.13 -31.06 9.19
CA VAL A 29 8.20 -31.45 7.78
C VAL A 29 9.03 -32.73 7.63
N MET A 30 10.18 -32.82 8.28
CA MET A 30 11.02 -34.01 8.23
C MET A 30 10.29 -35.25 8.77
N VAL A 31 9.60 -35.12 9.92
CA VAL A 31 8.77 -36.20 10.47
C VAL A 31 7.67 -36.59 9.47
N TYR A 32 6.95 -35.62 8.91
CA TYR A 32 5.92 -35.91 7.93
C TYR A 32 6.43 -36.62 6.69
N VAL A 33 7.52 -36.16 6.09
CA VAL A 33 8.12 -36.78 4.89
C VAL A 33 8.65 -38.18 5.21
N LEU A 34 9.27 -38.39 6.37
CA LEU A 34 9.70 -39.71 6.81
C LEU A 34 8.51 -40.69 6.92
N THR A 35 7.39 -40.27 7.48
CA THR A 35 6.18 -41.12 7.54
C THR A 35 5.70 -41.52 6.15
N GLN A 36 5.74 -40.59 5.17
CA GLN A 36 5.37 -40.85 3.78
C GLN A 36 6.29 -41.91 3.13
N VAL A 37 7.60 -41.82 3.37
CA VAL A 37 8.59 -42.76 2.81
C VAL A 37 8.54 -44.12 3.52
N MET A 38 8.18 -44.14 4.81
CA MET A 38 8.06 -45.41 5.56
C MET A 38 6.84 -46.24 5.14
N GLN A 39 5.75 -45.63 4.70
CA GLN A 39 4.52 -46.34 4.34
C GLN A 39 4.73 -47.44 3.27
N PRO A 40 5.32 -47.16 2.09
CA PRO A 40 5.57 -48.19 1.07
C PRO A 40 6.56 -49.26 1.56
N TRP A 41 7.50 -48.89 2.42
CA TRP A 41 8.49 -49.82 2.98
C TRP A 41 7.84 -50.81 3.96
N LEU A 42 6.90 -50.36 4.80
CA LEU A 42 6.11 -51.27 5.68
C LEU A 42 5.24 -52.23 4.88
N VAL A 43 4.59 -51.76 3.81
CA VAL A 43 3.83 -52.63 2.92
C VAL A 43 4.72 -53.65 2.22
N LYS A 44 5.93 -53.24 1.80
CA LYS A 44 6.95 -54.16 1.25
C LYS A 44 7.23 -55.31 2.21
N ILE A 45 7.45 -55.03 3.50
CA ILE A 45 7.73 -56.05 4.51
C ILE A 45 6.58 -57.06 4.61
N VAL A 46 5.32 -56.58 4.66
CA VAL A 46 4.16 -57.48 4.72
C VAL A 46 4.06 -58.36 3.49
N ILE A 47 4.30 -57.82 2.30
CA ILE A 47 4.23 -58.59 1.04
C ILE A 47 5.30 -59.71 1.03
N ASP A 48 6.54 -59.38 1.37
CA ASP A 48 7.68 -60.30 1.23
C ASP A 48 7.73 -61.34 2.34
N GLN A 49 7.38 -60.96 3.58
CA GLN A 49 7.55 -61.86 4.75
C GLN A 49 6.29 -62.62 5.13
N ASP A 50 5.08 -62.09 4.85
CA ASP A 50 3.85 -62.69 5.36
C ASP A 50 2.86 -63.14 4.26
N LEU A 51 2.82 -62.49 3.09
CA LEU A 51 1.82 -62.80 2.06
C LEU A 51 2.31 -63.86 1.04
N ILE A 52 3.59 -63.87 0.71
CA ILE A 52 4.14 -64.76 -0.33
C ILE A 52 4.66 -66.07 0.25
N VAL A 53 4.76 -66.19 1.57
CA VAL A 53 5.26 -67.37 2.28
C VAL A 53 4.16 -68.45 2.43
N ARG A 54 4.51 -69.74 2.36
CA ARG A 54 3.57 -70.87 2.45
C ARG A 54 2.70 -70.90 3.73
N HIS A 55 3.09 -70.19 4.78
CA HIS A 55 2.35 -70.07 6.04
C HIS A 55 2.27 -68.59 6.43
N PRO A 56 1.16 -67.88 6.10
CA PRO A 56 0.99 -66.49 6.45
C PRO A 56 0.90 -66.30 7.97
N HIS A 57 1.72 -65.39 8.52
CA HIS A 57 1.71 -65.05 9.95
C HIS A 57 0.73 -63.92 10.22
N PHE A 58 -0.55 -64.24 10.49
CA PHE A 58 -1.61 -63.24 10.76
C PHE A 58 -1.23 -62.22 11.86
N ARG A 59 -0.47 -62.69 12.87
CA ARG A 59 -0.01 -61.85 13.98
C ARG A 59 0.98 -60.77 13.52
N SER A 60 1.88 -61.12 12.60
CA SER A 60 2.83 -60.16 11.98
C SER A 60 2.10 -59.11 11.16
N ILE A 61 1.15 -59.51 10.31
CA ILE A 61 0.33 -58.60 9.50
C ILE A 61 -0.40 -57.61 10.40
N LEU A 62 -1.00 -58.08 11.51
CA LEU A 62 -1.73 -57.20 12.45
C LEU A 62 -0.79 -56.21 13.12
N VAL A 63 0.39 -56.63 13.57
CA VAL A 63 1.41 -55.75 14.18
C VAL A 63 1.90 -54.70 13.19
N ILE A 64 2.26 -55.10 11.97
CA ILE A 64 2.72 -54.14 10.95
C ILE A 64 1.56 -53.20 10.53
N GLY A 65 0.33 -53.72 10.46
CA GLY A 65 -0.88 -52.88 10.22
C GLY A 65 -1.09 -51.83 11.31
N LEU A 66 -0.89 -52.19 12.58
CA LEU A 66 -0.96 -51.23 13.69
C LEU A 66 0.19 -50.20 13.63
N ILE A 67 1.41 -50.64 13.27
CA ILE A 67 2.55 -49.72 13.04
C ILE A 67 2.24 -48.75 11.88
N TYR A 68 1.70 -49.26 10.77
CA TYR A 68 1.29 -48.44 9.62
C TYR A 68 0.26 -47.40 10.02
N LEU A 69 -0.76 -47.79 10.79
CA LEU A 69 -1.77 -46.87 11.34
C LEU A 69 -1.12 -45.80 12.23
N GLY A 70 -0.22 -46.23 13.13
CA GLY A 70 0.53 -45.30 14.00
C GLY A 70 1.36 -44.27 13.21
N VAL A 71 2.10 -44.76 12.20
CA VAL A 71 2.89 -43.90 11.29
C VAL A 71 1.98 -42.91 10.55
N THR A 72 0.83 -43.38 10.08
CA THR A 72 -0.16 -42.51 9.40
C THR A 72 -0.71 -41.41 10.33
N VAL A 73 -1.09 -41.78 11.56
CA VAL A 73 -1.58 -40.83 12.57
C VAL A 73 -0.50 -39.79 12.92
N VAL A 74 0.75 -40.23 13.12
CA VAL A 74 1.89 -39.33 13.37
C VAL A 74 2.10 -38.39 12.19
N GLY A 75 2.03 -38.89 10.96
CA GLY A 75 2.14 -38.10 9.74
C GLY A 75 1.04 -37.05 9.63
N LEU A 76 -0.22 -37.43 9.89
CA LEU A 76 -1.36 -36.49 9.89
C LEU A 76 -1.20 -35.38 10.94
N PHE A 77 -0.81 -35.76 12.16
CA PHE A 77 -0.57 -34.80 13.23
C PHE A 77 0.60 -33.86 12.92
N ALA A 78 1.69 -34.38 12.40
CA ALA A 78 2.85 -33.59 11.98
C ALA A 78 2.46 -32.58 10.88
N ASN A 79 1.72 -33.05 9.84
CA ASN A 79 1.24 -32.21 8.74
C ASN A 79 0.26 -31.12 9.23
N PHE A 80 -0.68 -31.47 10.07
CA PHE A 80 -1.62 -30.50 10.65
C PHE A 80 -0.88 -29.43 11.47
N THR A 81 0.03 -29.86 12.33
CA THR A 81 0.76 -28.97 13.24
C THR A 81 1.73 -28.07 12.48
N GLN A 82 2.45 -28.58 11.46
CA GLN A 82 3.34 -27.77 10.62
C GLN A 82 2.56 -26.69 9.86
N ASN A 83 1.44 -27.04 9.21
CA ASN A 83 0.62 -26.10 8.46
C ASN A 83 0.07 -25.00 9.38
N ARG A 84 -0.46 -25.39 10.54
CA ARG A 84 -0.96 -24.44 11.54
C ARG A 84 0.14 -23.47 12.01
N LYS A 85 1.30 -24.00 12.41
CA LYS A 85 2.43 -23.17 12.87
C LYS A 85 2.91 -22.22 11.78
N LEU A 86 3.04 -22.70 10.55
CA LEU A 86 3.51 -21.89 9.45
C LEU A 86 2.54 -20.75 9.09
N GLN A 87 1.23 -21.01 9.09
CA GLN A 87 0.23 -19.97 8.91
C GLN A 87 0.33 -18.89 10.01
N TRP A 88 0.55 -19.30 11.25
CA TRP A 88 0.78 -18.39 12.36
C TRP A 88 2.02 -17.51 12.17
N ILE A 89 3.15 -18.10 11.78
CA ILE A 89 4.39 -17.37 11.48
C ILE A 89 4.15 -16.38 10.35
N GLY A 90 3.51 -16.84 9.27
CA GLY A 90 3.20 -15.98 8.12
C GLY A 90 2.36 -14.76 8.50
N GLN A 91 1.31 -14.93 9.31
CA GLN A 91 0.47 -13.82 9.76
C GLN A 91 1.22 -12.85 10.68
N ARG A 92 2.15 -13.33 11.51
CA ARG A 92 3.01 -12.45 12.32
C ARG A 92 3.96 -11.63 11.45
N ILE A 93 4.61 -12.27 10.48
CA ILE A 93 5.49 -11.57 9.52
C ILE A 93 4.71 -10.48 8.77
N VAL A 94 3.49 -10.80 8.29
CA VAL A 94 2.62 -9.80 7.61
C VAL A 94 2.29 -8.63 8.51
N ARG A 95 1.90 -8.92 9.76
CA ARG A 95 1.59 -7.88 10.74
C ARG A 95 2.78 -6.96 10.95
N ASP A 96 3.97 -7.53 11.15
CA ASP A 96 5.19 -6.77 11.44
C ASP A 96 5.58 -5.92 10.21
N ILE A 97 5.58 -6.50 9.00
CA ILE A 97 5.83 -5.74 7.76
C ILE A 97 4.80 -4.62 7.58
N ARG A 98 3.51 -4.91 7.82
CA ARG A 98 2.44 -3.91 7.64
C ARG A 98 2.57 -2.76 8.62
N ASN A 99 2.90 -3.04 9.87
CA ASN A 99 3.12 -2.02 10.88
C ASN A 99 4.34 -1.15 10.54
N ASP A 100 5.48 -1.78 10.23
CA ASP A 100 6.70 -1.05 9.88
C ASP A 100 6.49 -0.22 8.60
N LEU A 101 5.81 -0.78 7.59
CA LEU A 101 5.49 -0.08 6.35
C LEU A 101 4.56 1.11 6.58
N PHE A 102 3.51 0.94 7.38
CA PHE A 102 2.57 2.02 7.68
C PHE A 102 3.25 3.13 8.48
N THR A 103 3.98 2.80 9.53
CA THR A 103 4.75 3.77 10.32
C THR A 103 5.78 4.52 9.47
N HIS A 104 6.45 3.80 8.55
CA HIS A 104 7.39 4.42 7.64
C HIS A 104 6.71 5.37 6.66
N ILE A 105 5.58 4.97 6.05
CA ILE A 105 4.79 5.83 5.16
C ILE A 105 4.37 7.12 5.89
N GLU A 106 3.92 7.02 7.15
CA GLU A 106 3.55 8.21 7.94
C GLU A 106 4.73 9.16 8.22
N SER A 107 5.96 8.65 8.23
CA SER A 107 7.16 9.46 8.42
C SER A 107 7.70 10.11 7.15
N LEU A 108 7.16 9.78 5.97
CA LEU A 108 7.63 10.34 4.70
C LEU A 108 7.12 11.76 4.47
N SER A 109 7.89 12.55 3.74
CA SER A 109 7.56 13.92 3.38
C SER A 109 6.35 14.03 2.46
N VAL A 110 5.68 15.18 2.44
CA VAL A 110 4.52 15.46 1.55
C VAL A 110 4.87 15.24 0.08
N ARG A 111 6.10 15.53 -0.34
CA ARG A 111 6.59 15.28 -1.70
C ARG A 111 6.42 13.82 -2.15
N PHE A 112 6.59 12.88 -1.24
CA PHE A 112 6.35 11.47 -1.55
C PHE A 112 4.88 11.22 -1.93
N PHE A 113 3.93 11.83 -1.20
CA PHE A 113 2.50 11.69 -1.48
C PHE A 113 2.06 12.44 -2.74
N ASP A 114 2.73 13.54 -3.08
CA ASP A 114 2.46 14.29 -4.33
C ASP A 114 2.94 13.53 -5.57
N THR A 115 3.95 12.67 -5.42
CA THR A 115 4.53 11.88 -6.53
C THR A 115 3.99 10.45 -6.60
N HIS A 116 3.32 9.97 -5.56
CA HIS A 116 2.83 8.60 -5.48
C HIS A 116 1.31 8.56 -5.26
N GLU A 117 0.62 7.82 -6.10
CA GLU A 117 -0.83 7.62 -5.98
C GLU A 117 -1.20 6.89 -4.68
N THR A 118 -2.10 7.46 -3.90
CA THR A 118 -2.60 6.87 -2.64
C THR A 118 -3.13 5.44 -2.83
N GLY A 119 -3.81 5.17 -3.95
CA GLY A 119 -4.32 3.84 -4.28
C GLY A 119 -3.22 2.78 -4.38
N ARG A 120 -2.05 3.16 -4.91
CA ARG A 120 -0.87 2.30 -4.98
C ARG A 120 -0.30 2.00 -3.59
N LEU A 121 -0.23 3.00 -2.71
CA LEU A 121 0.23 2.83 -1.33
C LEU A 121 -0.69 1.90 -0.53
N ILE A 122 -2.01 2.04 -0.68
CA ILE A 122 -2.99 1.12 -0.09
C ILE A 122 -2.76 -0.32 -0.57
N THR A 123 -2.49 -0.51 -1.87
CA THR A 123 -2.19 -1.83 -2.43
C THR A 123 -0.91 -2.42 -1.84
N ASN A 124 0.14 -1.62 -1.63
CA ASN A 124 1.38 -2.05 -1.00
C ASN A 124 1.14 -2.54 0.44
N VAL A 125 0.36 -1.79 1.23
CA VAL A 125 0.08 -2.15 2.64
C VAL A 125 -0.87 -3.35 2.75
N ALA A 126 -1.88 -3.46 1.91
CA ALA A 126 -2.93 -4.48 2.03
C ALA A 126 -2.63 -5.75 1.21
N SER A 127 -2.41 -5.62 -0.09
CA SER A 127 -2.29 -6.75 -1.02
C SER A 127 -0.87 -7.29 -1.12
N ASP A 128 0.12 -6.41 -1.30
CA ASP A 128 1.51 -6.83 -1.50
C ASP A 128 2.09 -7.50 -0.26
N THR A 129 1.74 -7.05 0.95
CA THR A 129 2.13 -7.72 2.20
C THR A 129 1.58 -9.16 2.29
N ASN A 130 0.36 -9.40 1.80
CA ASN A 130 -0.21 -10.75 1.74
C ASN A 130 0.52 -11.64 0.72
N GLN A 131 0.94 -11.09 -0.44
CA GLN A 131 1.75 -11.84 -1.42
C GLN A 131 3.11 -12.23 -0.85
N VAL A 132 3.74 -11.35 -0.07
CA VAL A 132 4.99 -11.67 0.65
C VAL A 132 4.76 -12.76 1.70
N SER A 133 3.60 -12.76 2.39
CA SER A 133 3.23 -13.86 3.29
C SER A 133 3.19 -15.21 2.57
N GLN A 134 2.59 -15.26 1.38
CA GLN A 134 2.49 -16.49 0.60
C GLN A 134 3.86 -17.06 0.22
N PHE A 135 4.88 -16.22 0.07
CA PHE A 135 6.25 -16.68 -0.10
C PHE A 135 6.71 -17.53 1.09
N PHE A 136 6.48 -17.05 2.32
CA PHE A 136 6.92 -17.77 3.52
C PHE A 136 6.05 -18.97 3.84
N THR A 137 4.73 -18.88 3.66
CA THR A 137 3.76 -19.90 4.08
C THR A 137 3.52 -20.98 3.04
N SER A 138 3.63 -20.68 1.76
CA SER A 138 3.34 -21.65 0.69
C SER A 138 4.60 -22.03 -0.08
N PHE A 139 5.30 -21.05 -0.65
CA PHE A 139 6.44 -21.35 -1.51
C PHE A 139 7.62 -21.96 -0.74
N LEU A 140 8.05 -21.34 0.36
CA LEU A 140 9.22 -21.81 1.12
C LEU A 140 8.95 -23.19 1.75
N LEU A 141 7.73 -23.40 2.27
CA LEU A 141 7.33 -24.71 2.78
C LEU A 141 7.37 -25.78 1.69
N SER A 142 6.71 -25.51 0.55
CA SER A 142 6.71 -26.48 -0.55
C SER A 142 8.12 -26.78 -1.02
N LEU A 143 8.98 -25.77 -1.12
CA LEU A 143 10.38 -25.99 -1.53
C LEU A 143 11.12 -26.93 -0.57
N ILE A 144 10.95 -26.73 0.75
CA ILE A 144 11.59 -27.56 1.76
C ILE A 144 10.97 -28.97 1.76
N GLN A 145 9.65 -29.06 1.80
CA GLN A 145 8.93 -30.34 1.85
C GLN A 145 9.16 -31.17 0.59
N ASP A 146 9.01 -30.57 -0.58
CA ASP A 146 9.17 -31.23 -1.87
C ASP A 146 10.63 -31.64 -2.11
N GLY A 147 11.58 -30.76 -1.75
CA GLY A 147 13.02 -31.08 -1.82
C GLY A 147 13.41 -32.23 -0.91
N MET A 148 12.94 -32.21 0.36
CA MET A 148 13.17 -33.32 1.29
C MET A 148 12.52 -34.63 0.82
N SER A 149 11.29 -34.54 0.28
CA SER A 149 10.59 -35.70 -0.26
C SER A 149 11.38 -36.36 -1.41
N ILE A 150 11.86 -35.57 -2.36
CA ILE A 150 12.67 -36.05 -3.48
C ILE A 150 13.94 -36.75 -2.95
N ILE A 151 14.67 -36.09 -2.03
CA ILE A 151 15.93 -36.64 -1.49
C ILE A 151 15.69 -37.97 -0.74
N LEU A 152 14.67 -38.01 0.13
CA LEU A 152 14.37 -39.17 0.95
C LEU A 152 13.82 -40.36 0.11
N ILE A 153 12.95 -40.07 -0.88
CA ILE A 153 12.45 -41.09 -1.82
C ILE A 153 13.61 -41.67 -2.64
N MET A 154 14.49 -40.82 -3.19
CA MET A 154 15.65 -41.27 -3.94
C MET A 154 16.58 -42.12 -3.05
N GLY A 155 16.83 -41.69 -1.81
CA GLY A 155 17.58 -42.44 -0.83
C GLY A 155 16.97 -43.83 -0.52
N ALA A 156 15.66 -43.88 -0.29
CA ALA A 156 14.93 -45.12 -0.04
C ALA A 156 14.99 -46.08 -1.23
N MET A 157 14.84 -45.56 -2.47
CA MET A 157 14.97 -46.38 -3.68
C MET A 157 16.39 -46.95 -3.85
N LEU A 158 17.43 -46.17 -3.60
CA LEU A 158 18.84 -46.62 -3.66
C LEU A 158 19.15 -47.70 -2.61
N LEU A 159 18.62 -47.55 -1.39
CA LEU A 159 18.77 -48.54 -0.31
C LEU A 159 18.06 -49.86 -0.61
N LEU A 160 16.91 -49.81 -1.30
CA LEU A 160 16.19 -51.05 -1.68
C LEU A 160 16.88 -51.78 -2.82
N ASN A 161 17.22 -51.13 -3.91
CA ASN A 161 18.00 -51.70 -5.00
C ASN A 161 18.58 -50.59 -5.89
N TRP A 162 19.89 -50.36 -5.82
CA TRP A 162 20.55 -49.25 -6.53
C TRP A 162 20.51 -49.38 -8.06
N LYS A 163 20.49 -50.62 -8.61
CA LYS A 163 20.44 -50.82 -10.08
C LYS A 163 19.10 -50.40 -10.67
N ILE A 164 18.01 -50.78 -10.01
CA ILE A 164 16.64 -50.43 -10.45
C ILE A 164 16.38 -48.96 -10.17
N ALA A 165 16.92 -48.40 -9.07
CA ALA A 165 16.82 -46.97 -8.76
C ALA A 165 17.46 -46.10 -9.85
N LEU A 166 18.69 -46.45 -10.30
CA LEU A 166 19.35 -45.71 -11.40
C LEU A 166 18.58 -45.77 -12.71
N LEU A 167 17.98 -46.92 -13.03
CA LEU A 167 17.10 -47.03 -14.20
C LEU A 167 15.87 -46.13 -14.09
N SER A 168 15.25 -46.06 -12.91
CA SER A 168 14.11 -45.21 -12.63
C SER A 168 14.47 -43.71 -12.75
N PHE A 169 15.69 -43.34 -12.33
CA PHE A 169 16.16 -41.94 -12.40
C PHE A 169 16.41 -41.45 -13.84
N LEU A 170 16.55 -42.37 -14.82
CA LEU A 170 16.67 -41.98 -16.23
C LEU A 170 15.45 -41.18 -16.76
N VAL A 171 14.32 -41.30 -16.08
CA VAL A 171 13.12 -40.52 -16.40
C VAL A 171 13.26 -39.03 -16.00
N ILE A 172 14.12 -38.71 -15.01
CA ILE A 172 14.27 -37.33 -14.51
C ILE A 172 14.71 -36.32 -15.59
N PRO A 173 15.77 -36.60 -16.40
CA PRO A 173 16.14 -35.70 -17.50
C PRO A 173 15.00 -35.46 -18.50
N VAL A 174 14.19 -36.48 -18.79
CA VAL A 174 13.02 -36.36 -19.68
C VAL A 174 11.96 -35.42 -19.09
N ILE A 175 11.69 -35.57 -17.78
CA ILE A 175 10.77 -34.69 -17.06
C ILE A 175 11.24 -33.21 -17.15
N VAL A 176 12.52 -32.97 -16.89
CA VAL A 176 13.14 -31.64 -16.91
C VAL A 176 13.04 -31.04 -18.31
N ALA A 177 13.35 -31.79 -19.35
CA ALA A 177 13.27 -31.34 -20.74
C ALA A 177 11.84 -30.97 -21.14
N ILE A 178 10.86 -31.85 -20.87
CA ILE A 178 9.44 -31.60 -21.13
C ILE A 178 8.97 -30.34 -20.34
N SER A 179 9.28 -30.27 -19.05
CA SER A 179 8.92 -29.12 -18.22
C SER A 179 9.50 -27.80 -18.76
N ALA A 180 10.73 -27.81 -19.28
CA ALA A 180 11.35 -26.62 -19.86
C ALA A 180 10.62 -26.13 -21.12
N VAL A 181 10.22 -27.05 -22.00
CA VAL A 181 9.48 -26.74 -23.24
C VAL A 181 8.10 -26.15 -22.90
N PHE A 182 7.34 -26.82 -22.03
CA PHE A 182 6.01 -26.36 -21.65
C PHE A 182 6.04 -25.03 -20.88
N ARG A 183 7.03 -24.80 -20.03
CA ARG A 183 7.19 -23.56 -19.25
C ARG A 183 7.24 -22.33 -20.15
N LYS A 184 7.95 -22.39 -21.28
CA LYS A 184 8.02 -21.27 -22.22
C LYS A 184 6.63 -20.95 -22.79
N LYS A 185 5.89 -21.96 -23.27
CA LYS A 185 4.55 -21.80 -23.85
C LYS A 185 3.51 -21.33 -22.82
N LEU A 186 3.51 -21.90 -21.62
CA LEU A 186 2.64 -21.48 -20.53
C LEU A 186 2.88 -20.01 -20.17
N ARG A 187 4.14 -19.58 -20.07
CA ARG A 187 4.51 -18.19 -19.76
C ARG A 187 4.04 -17.21 -20.84
N GLU A 188 4.20 -17.57 -22.13
CA GLU A 188 3.74 -16.74 -23.25
C GLU A 188 2.22 -16.52 -23.20
N ASN A 189 1.45 -17.62 -23.03
CA ASN A 189 0.00 -17.56 -22.94
C ASN A 189 -0.46 -16.79 -21.68
N TYR A 190 0.14 -17.04 -20.52
CA TYR A 190 -0.17 -16.31 -19.28
C TYR A 190 0.03 -14.80 -19.44
N ARG A 191 1.17 -14.37 -20.03
CA ARG A 191 1.43 -12.95 -20.29
C ARG A 191 0.39 -12.33 -21.23
N PHE A 192 0.01 -13.05 -22.28
CA PHE A 192 -1.03 -12.61 -23.20
C PHE A 192 -2.38 -12.44 -22.48
N THR A 193 -2.83 -13.48 -21.78
CA THR A 193 -4.09 -13.46 -21.01
C THR A 193 -4.10 -12.32 -20.01
N ARG A 194 -3.00 -12.13 -19.27
CA ARG A 194 -2.87 -11.06 -18.28
C ARG A 194 -2.94 -9.67 -18.90
N SER A 195 -2.34 -9.49 -20.08
CA SER A 195 -2.44 -8.24 -20.85
C SER A 195 -3.87 -7.95 -21.29
N GLN A 196 -4.60 -8.96 -21.80
CA GLN A 196 -6.01 -8.79 -22.17
C GLN A 196 -6.90 -8.49 -20.97
N TYR A 197 -6.66 -9.15 -19.82
CA TYR A 197 -7.36 -8.87 -18.58
C TYR A 197 -7.17 -7.40 -18.12
N SER A 198 -5.93 -6.91 -18.13
CA SER A 198 -5.65 -5.51 -17.77
C SER A 198 -6.38 -4.52 -18.67
N ARG A 199 -6.44 -4.79 -20.00
CA ARG A 199 -7.18 -3.95 -20.95
C ARG A 199 -8.68 -3.97 -20.67
N LEU A 200 -9.24 -5.16 -20.40
CA LEU A 200 -10.66 -5.31 -20.08
C LEU A 200 -11.03 -4.55 -18.79
N ILE A 201 -10.24 -4.72 -17.73
CA ILE A 201 -10.49 -4.03 -16.45
C ILE A 201 -10.33 -2.52 -16.59
N GLY A 202 -9.27 -2.06 -17.27
CA GLY A 202 -9.07 -0.62 -17.52
C GLY A 202 -10.25 -0.01 -18.27
N TYR A 203 -10.69 -0.66 -19.36
CA TYR A 203 -11.86 -0.22 -20.12
C TYR A 203 -13.15 -0.22 -19.29
N THR A 204 -13.36 -1.25 -18.48
CA THR A 204 -14.54 -1.33 -17.59
C THR A 204 -14.53 -0.21 -16.55
N ALA A 205 -13.38 0.07 -15.92
CA ALA A 205 -13.24 1.14 -14.95
C ALA A 205 -13.51 2.52 -15.58
N GLU A 206 -12.96 2.78 -16.78
CA GLU A 206 -13.18 4.02 -17.52
C GLU A 206 -14.67 4.21 -17.85
N ASN A 207 -15.35 3.16 -18.36
CA ASN A 207 -16.76 3.24 -18.69
C ASN A 207 -17.66 3.44 -17.48
N LEU A 208 -17.40 2.75 -16.37
CA LEU A 208 -18.18 2.93 -15.14
C LEU A 208 -17.96 4.33 -14.55
N GLY A 209 -16.73 4.85 -14.58
CA GLY A 209 -16.41 6.22 -14.20
C GLY A 209 -17.10 7.27 -15.08
N GLY A 210 -17.19 7.00 -16.38
CA GLY A 210 -17.83 7.87 -17.39
C GLY A 210 -19.30 7.56 -17.67
N MET A 211 -19.99 6.75 -16.86
CA MET A 211 -21.33 6.26 -17.17
C MET A 211 -22.35 7.37 -17.47
N ARG A 212 -22.30 8.47 -16.71
CA ARG A 212 -23.18 9.63 -16.95
C ARG A 212 -22.99 10.20 -18.36
N ILE A 213 -21.76 10.28 -18.84
CA ILE A 213 -21.45 10.77 -20.20
C ILE A 213 -21.94 9.76 -21.23
N THR A 214 -21.69 8.47 -21.02
CA THR A 214 -22.17 7.40 -21.89
C THR A 214 -23.68 7.46 -22.08
N GLN A 215 -24.45 7.64 -20.99
CA GLN A 215 -25.92 7.72 -21.03
C GLN A 215 -26.41 9.01 -21.68
N ILE A 216 -25.84 10.19 -21.35
CA ILE A 216 -26.25 11.47 -21.96
C ILE A 216 -26.05 11.44 -23.48
N PHE A 217 -24.99 10.79 -23.97
CA PHE A 217 -24.69 10.69 -25.39
C PHE A 217 -25.23 9.43 -26.07
N ASN A 218 -26.03 8.60 -25.37
CA ASN A 218 -26.64 7.36 -25.89
C ASN A 218 -25.60 6.43 -26.56
N GLN A 219 -24.44 6.25 -25.93
CA GLN A 219 -23.34 5.43 -26.47
C GLN A 219 -23.25 4.02 -25.82
N GLU A 220 -24.27 3.58 -25.08
CA GLU A 220 -24.26 2.30 -24.34
C GLU A 220 -24.01 1.11 -25.26
N LYS A 221 -24.64 1.10 -26.43
CA LYS A 221 -24.47 0.00 -27.42
C LYS A 221 -23.02 -0.09 -27.90
N LYS A 222 -22.41 1.05 -28.25
CA LYS A 222 -21.01 1.10 -28.71
C LYS A 222 -20.04 0.65 -27.62
N GLN A 223 -20.26 1.10 -26.37
CA GLN A 223 -19.46 0.70 -25.22
C GLN A 223 -19.62 -0.80 -24.93
N PHE A 224 -20.84 -1.33 -25.01
CA PHE A 224 -21.11 -2.75 -24.84
C PHE A 224 -20.42 -3.61 -25.92
N ASP A 225 -20.47 -3.19 -27.18
CA ASP A 225 -19.83 -3.91 -28.29
C ASP A 225 -18.30 -3.96 -28.10
N GLN A 226 -17.69 -2.85 -27.68
CA GLN A 226 -16.26 -2.80 -27.39
C GLN A 226 -15.89 -3.66 -26.17
N HIS A 227 -16.66 -3.58 -25.08
CA HIS A 227 -16.49 -4.44 -23.91
C HIS A 227 -16.57 -5.92 -24.30
N THR A 228 -17.56 -6.29 -25.11
CA THR A 228 -17.76 -7.67 -25.58
C THR A 228 -16.57 -8.14 -26.41
N ALA A 229 -16.03 -7.30 -27.28
CA ALA A 229 -14.84 -7.63 -28.08
C ALA A 229 -13.60 -7.86 -27.21
N LEU A 230 -13.38 -7.01 -26.18
CA LEU A 230 -12.27 -7.18 -25.22
C LEU A 230 -12.45 -8.43 -24.36
N ASN A 231 -13.67 -8.67 -23.87
CA ASN A 231 -14.01 -9.85 -23.08
C ASN A 231 -13.79 -11.14 -23.87
N ARG A 232 -14.18 -11.15 -25.15
CA ARG A 232 -13.92 -12.29 -26.04
C ARG A 232 -12.42 -12.58 -26.18
N ARG A 233 -11.60 -11.57 -26.42
CA ARG A 233 -10.13 -11.74 -26.50
C ARG A 233 -9.53 -12.29 -25.20
N PHE A 234 -10.01 -11.81 -24.05
CA PHE A 234 -9.62 -12.32 -22.74
C PHE A 234 -10.06 -13.79 -22.56
N THR A 235 -11.30 -14.12 -22.93
CA THR A 235 -11.83 -15.49 -22.88
C THR A 235 -11.04 -16.44 -23.77
N ASP A 236 -10.74 -16.04 -25.01
CA ASP A 236 -9.92 -16.82 -25.94
C ASP A 236 -8.51 -17.06 -25.39
N GLY A 237 -7.93 -16.03 -24.74
CA GLY A 237 -6.67 -16.14 -24.02
C GLY A 237 -6.74 -17.17 -22.89
N ASN A 238 -7.75 -17.10 -22.03
CA ASN A 238 -7.96 -18.06 -20.94
C ASN A 238 -8.15 -19.49 -21.45
N ILE A 239 -8.94 -19.67 -22.51
CA ILE A 239 -9.12 -20.99 -23.12
C ILE A 239 -7.79 -21.54 -23.64
N SER A 240 -6.98 -20.70 -24.29
CA SER A 240 -5.65 -21.09 -24.77
C SER A 240 -4.73 -21.49 -23.62
N GLU A 241 -4.69 -20.67 -22.56
CA GLU A 241 -3.90 -20.94 -21.34
C GLU A 241 -4.31 -22.26 -20.69
N TYR A 242 -5.62 -22.46 -20.52
CA TYR A 242 -6.16 -23.69 -19.96
C TYR A 242 -5.83 -24.93 -20.82
N LYS A 243 -5.96 -24.83 -22.16
CA LYS A 243 -5.57 -25.90 -23.08
C LYS A 243 -4.09 -26.31 -22.91
N TRP A 244 -3.19 -25.35 -22.79
CA TRP A 244 -1.77 -25.62 -22.55
C TRP A 244 -1.50 -26.21 -21.17
N SER A 245 -2.20 -25.73 -20.13
CA SER A 245 -2.13 -26.28 -18.79
C SER A 245 -2.60 -27.74 -18.74
N VAL A 246 -3.75 -28.03 -19.36
CA VAL A 246 -4.26 -29.41 -19.46
C VAL A 246 -3.31 -30.31 -20.25
N ARG A 247 -2.77 -29.83 -21.36
CA ARG A 247 -1.78 -30.61 -22.13
C ARG A 247 -0.55 -30.92 -21.30
N PHE A 248 -0.02 -29.94 -20.56
CA PHE A 248 1.11 -30.14 -19.65
C PHE A 248 0.79 -31.21 -18.60
N ASN A 249 -0.32 -31.06 -17.86
CA ASN A 249 -0.71 -31.99 -16.82
C ASN A 249 -0.95 -33.42 -17.36
N ARG A 250 -1.58 -33.54 -18.54
CA ARG A 250 -1.82 -34.85 -19.18
C ARG A 250 -0.52 -35.50 -19.64
N THR A 251 0.38 -34.72 -20.27
CA THR A 251 1.70 -35.23 -20.67
C THR A 251 2.51 -35.67 -19.46
N PHE A 252 2.48 -34.89 -18.38
CA PHE A 252 3.18 -35.20 -17.14
C PHE A 252 2.66 -36.48 -16.48
N ASN A 253 1.33 -36.61 -16.36
CA ASN A 253 0.70 -37.83 -15.82
C ASN A 253 0.93 -39.05 -16.74
N ALA A 254 0.90 -38.88 -18.05
CA ALA A 254 1.21 -39.97 -18.99
C ALA A 254 2.65 -40.45 -18.83
N LEU A 255 3.60 -39.54 -18.61
CA LEU A 255 5.00 -39.89 -18.33
C LEU A 255 5.13 -40.65 -17.01
N GLY A 256 4.40 -40.26 -15.95
CA GLY A 256 4.31 -40.97 -14.70
C GLY A 256 3.79 -42.39 -14.88
N ASN A 257 2.69 -42.57 -15.59
CA ASN A 257 2.09 -43.86 -15.87
C ASN A 257 3.02 -44.74 -16.75
N LEU A 258 3.71 -44.15 -17.73
CA LEU A 258 4.70 -44.86 -18.55
C LEU A 258 5.87 -45.31 -17.70
N SER A 259 6.33 -44.51 -16.75
CA SER A 259 7.39 -44.86 -15.81
C SER A 259 6.97 -46.06 -14.93
N VAL A 260 5.71 -46.05 -14.46
CA VAL A 260 5.15 -47.18 -13.70
C VAL A 260 5.05 -48.42 -14.59
N ALA A 261 4.58 -48.34 -15.83
CA ALA A 261 4.48 -49.45 -16.76
C ALA A 261 5.88 -50.05 -17.08
N LEU A 262 6.88 -49.19 -17.29
CA LEU A 262 8.27 -49.60 -17.48
C LEU A 262 8.79 -50.32 -16.25
N MET A 263 8.50 -49.80 -15.04
CA MET A 263 8.87 -50.42 -13.78
C MET A 263 8.19 -51.79 -13.59
N MET A 264 6.89 -51.89 -13.94
CA MET A 264 6.19 -53.17 -13.90
C MET A 264 6.81 -54.19 -14.85
N TRP A 265 7.23 -53.80 -16.04
CA TRP A 265 7.87 -54.70 -17.00
C TRP A 265 9.28 -55.12 -16.54
N VAL A 266 10.19 -54.17 -16.31
CA VAL A 266 11.57 -54.43 -15.93
C VAL A 266 11.66 -55.06 -14.53
N GLY A 267 10.94 -54.50 -13.56
CA GLY A 267 10.88 -54.99 -12.19
C GLY A 267 10.18 -56.35 -12.11
N GLY A 268 9.10 -56.56 -12.91
CA GLY A 268 8.44 -57.87 -13.02
C GLY A 268 9.37 -58.95 -13.56
N MET A 269 10.16 -58.65 -14.60
CA MET A 269 11.20 -59.58 -15.09
C MET A 269 12.26 -59.86 -14.02
N ALA A 270 12.67 -58.84 -13.25
CA ALA A 270 13.62 -58.99 -12.14
C ALA A 270 13.04 -59.89 -11.03
N VAL A 271 11.74 -59.82 -10.73
CA VAL A 271 11.04 -60.70 -9.79
C VAL A 271 11.03 -62.16 -10.33
N LEU A 272 10.69 -62.37 -11.62
CA LEU A 272 10.68 -63.68 -12.23
C LEU A 272 12.08 -64.34 -12.20
N HIS A 273 13.12 -63.53 -12.40
CA HIS A 273 14.51 -63.98 -12.25
C HIS A 273 15.01 -64.06 -10.79
N ARG A 274 14.14 -63.84 -9.82
CA ARG A 274 14.45 -63.83 -8.36
C ARG A 274 15.59 -62.89 -7.96
N THR A 275 15.79 -61.80 -8.69
CA THR A 275 16.79 -60.78 -8.38
C THR A 275 16.25 -59.70 -7.42
N ILE A 276 14.92 -59.56 -7.31
CA ILE A 276 14.23 -58.73 -6.33
C ILE A 276 12.97 -59.44 -5.82
N GLU A 277 12.50 -59.05 -4.64
CA GLU A 277 11.25 -59.49 -4.05
C GLU A 277 10.03 -58.70 -4.63
N VAL A 278 8.84 -59.28 -4.53
CA VAL A 278 7.60 -58.65 -5.03
C VAL A 278 7.29 -57.36 -4.27
N GLY A 279 7.52 -57.33 -2.95
CA GLY A 279 7.32 -56.11 -2.14
C GLY A 279 8.28 -54.98 -2.51
N VAL A 280 9.50 -55.33 -2.98
CA VAL A 280 10.41 -54.32 -3.53
C VAL A 280 9.82 -53.68 -4.77
N LEU A 281 9.26 -54.47 -5.69
CA LEU A 281 8.59 -53.95 -6.88
C LEU A 281 7.42 -53.03 -6.51
N TYR A 282 6.59 -53.44 -5.54
CA TYR A 282 5.51 -52.59 -5.03
C TYR A 282 6.02 -51.25 -4.49
N ALA A 283 7.06 -51.27 -3.66
CA ALA A 283 7.65 -50.07 -3.09
C ALA A 283 8.18 -49.11 -4.18
N PHE A 284 8.86 -49.67 -5.23
CA PHE A 284 9.35 -48.86 -6.36
C PHE A 284 8.22 -48.23 -7.14
N ILE A 285 7.12 -48.94 -7.44
CA ILE A 285 5.96 -48.39 -8.12
C ILE A 285 5.38 -47.22 -7.32
N THR A 286 5.21 -47.38 -6.01
CA THR A 286 4.66 -46.37 -5.13
C THR A 286 5.60 -45.15 -5.02
N TYR A 287 6.90 -45.35 -4.86
CA TYR A 287 7.88 -44.26 -4.82
C TYR A 287 7.97 -43.49 -6.14
N ILE A 288 7.86 -44.15 -7.30
CA ILE A 288 7.79 -43.47 -8.59
C ILE A 288 6.55 -42.56 -8.64
N GLN A 289 5.39 -43.05 -8.21
CA GLN A 289 4.18 -42.24 -8.17
C GLN A 289 4.32 -41.01 -7.22
N GLN A 290 4.88 -41.25 -6.02
CA GLN A 290 5.13 -40.19 -5.06
C GLN A 290 6.17 -39.16 -5.55
N PHE A 291 7.16 -39.58 -6.35
CA PHE A 291 8.21 -38.70 -6.88
C PHE A 291 7.71 -37.64 -7.85
N PHE A 292 6.62 -37.90 -8.60
CA PHE A 292 6.05 -36.96 -9.53
C PHE A 292 5.31 -35.79 -8.84
N ASN A 293 4.78 -35.99 -7.62
CA ASN A 293 3.99 -34.96 -6.90
C ASN A 293 4.83 -33.73 -6.54
N PRO A 294 6.00 -33.82 -5.92
CA PRO A 294 6.87 -32.70 -5.62
C PRO A 294 7.26 -31.86 -6.84
N ILE A 295 7.55 -32.53 -7.97
CA ILE A 295 7.96 -31.83 -9.21
C ILE A 295 6.80 -30.98 -9.76
N ASN A 296 5.59 -31.52 -9.71
CA ASN A 296 4.40 -30.78 -10.13
C ASN A 296 4.13 -29.58 -9.21
N SER A 297 4.22 -29.79 -7.90
CA SER A 297 4.08 -28.75 -6.86
C SER A 297 5.07 -27.61 -7.07
N LEU A 298 6.36 -27.87 -7.25
CA LEU A 298 7.38 -26.86 -7.52
C LEU A 298 7.08 -26.04 -8.78
N THR A 299 6.52 -26.68 -9.82
CA THR A 299 6.15 -25.98 -11.06
C THR A 299 4.99 -25.02 -10.84
N GLN A 300 3.98 -25.42 -10.08
CA GLN A 300 2.83 -24.56 -9.75
C GLN A 300 3.21 -23.40 -8.83
N ASN A 301 4.06 -23.63 -7.84
CA ASN A 301 4.49 -22.64 -6.87
C ASN A 301 5.45 -21.57 -7.45
N TRP A 302 5.95 -21.77 -8.68
CA TRP A 302 6.82 -20.79 -9.35
C TRP A 302 6.15 -19.42 -9.54
N ASN A 303 4.86 -19.40 -9.83
CA ASN A 303 4.10 -18.15 -9.97
C ASN A 303 4.01 -17.39 -8.63
N THR A 304 3.82 -18.13 -7.53
CA THR A 304 3.83 -17.55 -6.18
C THR A 304 5.16 -16.87 -5.87
N LEU A 305 6.28 -17.51 -6.23
CA LEU A 305 7.60 -16.91 -6.09
C LEU A 305 7.70 -15.59 -6.88
N GLN A 306 7.32 -15.58 -8.16
CA GLN A 306 7.42 -14.40 -9.01
C GLN A 306 6.56 -13.24 -8.50
N THR A 307 5.31 -13.49 -8.15
CA THR A 307 4.40 -12.46 -7.61
C THR A 307 4.89 -11.92 -6.28
N SER A 308 5.35 -12.79 -5.39
CA SER A 308 5.91 -12.38 -4.10
C SER A 308 7.20 -11.56 -4.25
N MET A 309 8.05 -11.88 -5.23
CA MET A 309 9.26 -11.08 -5.51
C MET A 309 8.92 -9.67 -6.00
N ILE A 310 7.92 -9.53 -6.88
CA ILE A 310 7.45 -8.23 -7.36
C ILE A 310 6.86 -7.41 -6.21
N SER A 311 6.04 -8.03 -5.36
CA SER A 311 5.45 -7.37 -4.19
C SER A 311 6.54 -6.98 -3.17
N ALA A 312 7.54 -7.83 -2.98
CA ALA A 312 8.71 -7.54 -2.16
C ALA A 312 9.50 -6.32 -2.65
N GLU A 313 9.69 -6.21 -3.96
CA GLU A 313 10.37 -5.07 -4.59
C GLU A 313 9.59 -3.76 -4.38
N ARG A 314 8.26 -3.79 -4.52
CA ARG A 314 7.41 -2.63 -4.26
C ARG A 314 7.43 -2.18 -2.80
N ILE A 315 7.29 -3.13 -1.86
CA ILE A 315 7.37 -2.85 -0.42
C ILE A 315 8.76 -2.34 -0.06
N GLY A 316 9.81 -3.00 -0.55
CA GLY A 316 11.18 -2.58 -0.32
C GLY A 316 11.48 -1.19 -0.89
N GLY A 317 10.93 -0.87 -2.07
CA GLY A 317 11.05 0.47 -2.65
C GLY A 317 10.49 1.55 -1.74
N VAL A 318 9.35 1.29 -1.08
CA VAL A 318 8.78 2.25 -0.11
C VAL A 318 9.61 2.29 1.17
N LEU A 319 9.94 1.13 1.77
CA LEU A 319 10.69 1.07 3.04
C LEU A 319 12.12 1.63 2.96
N LEU A 320 12.72 1.63 1.77
CA LEU A 320 14.06 2.16 1.53
C LEU A 320 14.05 3.63 1.09
N THR A 321 12.88 4.23 0.90
CA THR A 321 12.77 5.66 0.60
C THR A 321 13.09 6.45 1.87
N GLU A 322 14.09 7.30 1.82
CA GLU A 322 14.45 8.18 2.94
C GLU A 322 13.48 9.35 3.04
N ALA A 323 13.13 9.74 4.25
CA ALA A 323 12.38 10.97 4.48
C ALA A 323 13.24 12.18 4.09
N GLU A 324 12.78 12.95 3.09
CA GLU A 324 13.52 14.12 2.58
C GLU A 324 13.65 15.23 3.65
N ILE A 325 12.61 15.36 4.49
CA ILE A 325 12.57 16.35 5.56
C ILE A 325 12.63 15.61 6.90
N THR A 326 13.69 15.88 7.63
CA THR A 326 13.93 15.33 8.97
C THR A 326 14.18 16.46 9.95
N ASP A 327 13.94 16.20 11.23
CA ASP A 327 14.31 17.15 12.28
C ASP A 327 15.82 17.36 12.33
N ALA A 328 16.25 18.56 12.69
CA ALA A 328 17.66 18.86 12.90
C ALA A 328 18.25 17.93 13.98
N PRO A 329 19.54 17.54 13.90
CA PRO A 329 20.15 16.68 14.92
C PRO A 329 20.12 17.28 16.34
N ALA A 330 20.10 18.61 16.44
CA ALA A 330 19.92 19.36 17.69
C ALA A 330 18.89 20.47 17.44
N PRO A 331 17.60 20.13 17.46
CA PRO A 331 16.56 21.11 17.17
C PRO A 331 16.49 22.16 18.27
N VAL A 332 16.25 23.41 17.86
CA VAL A 332 15.98 24.50 18.79
C VAL A 332 14.62 24.24 19.43
N GLU A 333 14.57 24.22 20.75
CA GLU A 333 13.31 24.10 21.47
C GLU A 333 12.54 25.43 21.38
N VAL A 334 11.24 25.32 21.08
CA VAL A 334 10.36 26.48 21.10
C VAL A 334 10.22 26.93 22.54
N PRO A 335 10.52 28.21 22.87
CA PRO A 335 10.41 28.71 24.25
C PRO A 335 8.97 28.51 24.78
N LEU A 336 8.84 27.80 25.90
CA LEU A 336 7.58 27.59 26.60
C LEU A 336 7.56 28.56 27.77
N GLY A 337 6.79 29.64 27.68
CA GLY A 337 6.57 30.58 28.78
C GLY A 337 5.56 30.07 29.81
N PRO A 338 5.39 30.78 30.95
CA PRO A 338 4.44 30.41 31.99
C PRO A 338 2.99 30.26 31.54
N SER A 339 2.62 30.92 30.42
CA SER A 339 1.30 30.90 29.79
C SER A 339 1.25 30.05 28.53
N GLY A 340 2.27 29.25 28.23
CA GLY A 340 2.41 28.46 27.00
C GLY A 340 3.57 28.93 26.11
N ILE A 341 3.44 28.76 24.79
CA ILE A 341 4.48 29.05 23.80
C ILE A 341 4.70 30.58 23.70
N GLU A 342 5.93 31.04 23.98
CA GLU A 342 6.34 32.45 23.89
C GLU A 342 6.72 32.86 22.46
N ILE A 343 5.94 32.45 21.46
CA ILE A 343 6.09 32.89 20.07
C ILE A 343 5.05 33.97 19.80
N GLU A 344 5.50 35.11 19.26
CA GLU A 344 4.63 36.20 18.85
C GLU A 344 4.03 35.95 17.48
N GLY A 345 4.73 35.22 16.61
CA GLY A 345 4.30 34.82 15.27
C GLY A 345 4.75 35.78 14.17
N GLU A 346 5.93 36.39 14.30
CA GLU A 346 6.56 37.08 13.18
C GLU A 346 6.98 36.06 12.12
N VAL A 347 6.70 36.32 10.84
CA VAL A 347 7.13 35.48 9.71
C VAL A 347 8.01 36.29 8.78
N ALA A 348 9.20 35.78 8.43
CA ALA A 348 10.03 36.42 7.42
C ALA A 348 10.57 35.44 6.40
N PHE A 349 10.50 35.84 5.14
CA PHE A 349 11.14 35.19 4.01
C PHE A 349 12.32 36.02 3.57
N ASN A 350 13.52 35.43 3.58
CA ASN A 350 14.76 36.10 3.29
C ASN A 350 15.39 35.50 2.03
N GLN A 351 15.28 36.17 0.87
CA GLN A 351 15.85 35.77 -0.43
C GLN A 351 15.50 34.32 -0.80
N VAL A 352 14.25 33.92 -0.61
CA VAL A 352 13.80 32.54 -0.80
C VAL A 352 13.61 32.25 -2.29
N SER A 353 14.30 31.19 -2.75
CA SER A 353 14.06 30.61 -4.07
C SER A 353 13.77 29.11 -3.95
N PHE A 354 12.82 28.64 -4.75
CA PHE A 354 12.33 27.25 -4.68
C PHE A 354 11.80 26.75 -6.03
N GLY A 355 11.82 25.42 -6.18
CA GLY A 355 11.17 24.69 -7.28
C GLY A 355 11.01 23.21 -6.94
N TYR A 356 9.93 22.62 -7.39
CA TYR A 356 9.60 21.20 -7.13
C TYR A 356 10.53 20.22 -7.86
N SER A 357 11.09 20.61 -9.01
CA SER A 357 12.08 19.85 -9.76
C SER A 357 13.34 20.66 -10.01
N PRO A 358 14.53 20.05 -10.16
CA PRO A 358 15.80 20.78 -10.33
C PRO A 358 15.76 21.85 -11.42
N ASP A 359 15.05 21.60 -12.50
CA ASP A 359 15.01 22.45 -13.69
C ASP A 359 13.88 23.50 -13.70
N ALA A 360 12.95 23.43 -12.72
CA ALA A 360 11.81 24.36 -12.64
C ALA A 360 11.91 25.25 -11.40
N VAL A 361 12.07 26.56 -11.60
CA VAL A 361 11.98 27.57 -10.55
C VAL A 361 10.52 28.02 -10.46
N VAL A 362 9.95 27.93 -9.26
CA VAL A 362 8.56 28.36 -8.96
C VAL A 362 8.54 29.65 -8.18
N LEU A 363 9.50 29.85 -7.28
CA LEU A 363 9.67 31.08 -6.52
C LEU A 363 11.11 31.57 -6.70
N GLU A 364 11.26 32.87 -6.92
CA GLU A 364 12.57 33.49 -7.17
C GLU A 364 12.70 34.78 -6.36
N ASP A 365 13.71 34.82 -5.49
CA ASP A 365 14.09 35.95 -4.64
C ASP A 365 12.93 36.56 -3.85
N ILE A 366 12.16 35.73 -3.19
CA ILE A 366 11.04 36.17 -2.34
C ILE A 366 11.58 36.78 -1.05
N ASN A 367 11.21 38.05 -0.83
CA ASN A 367 11.58 38.84 0.34
C ASN A 367 10.36 39.53 0.94
N PHE A 368 9.96 39.19 2.14
CA PHE A 368 8.92 39.90 2.90
C PHE A 368 9.01 39.58 4.38
N ARG A 369 8.38 40.44 5.20
CA ARG A 369 8.25 40.26 6.64
C ARG A 369 6.81 40.60 7.05
N VAL A 370 6.20 39.71 7.81
CA VAL A 370 4.88 39.87 8.42
C VAL A 370 5.07 40.04 9.92
N LYS A 371 4.68 41.17 10.45
CA LYS A 371 4.73 41.45 11.90
C LYS A 371 3.70 40.59 12.65
N PRO A 372 3.91 40.31 13.94
CA PRO A 372 2.93 39.62 14.76
C PRO A 372 1.53 40.25 14.66
N ARG A 373 0.51 39.38 14.60
CA ARG A 373 -0.90 39.75 14.57
C ARG A 373 -1.36 40.54 13.35
N MET A 374 -0.54 40.61 12.29
CA MET A 374 -0.97 41.19 11.01
C MET A 374 -1.84 40.23 10.21
N PHE A 375 -2.79 40.75 9.48
CA PHE A 375 -3.58 40.07 8.47
C PHE A 375 -3.04 40.41 7.08
N VAL A 376 -2.44 39.40 6.41
CA VAL A 376 -1.71 39.59 5.15
C VAL A 376 -2.34 38.76 4.04
N GLY A 377 -2.60 39.42 2.90
CA GLY A 377 -3.12 38.76 1.70
C GLY A 377 -2.07 38.53 0.63
N PHE A 378 -2.10 37.34 -0.01
CA PHE A 378 -1.34 37.03 -1.21
C PHE A 378 -2.30 36.88 -2.38
N VAL A 379 -2.15 37.73 -3.40
CA VAL A 379 -2.97 37.73 -4.61
C VAL A 379 -2.09 37.55 -5.86
N GLY A 380 -2.67 37.05 -6.94
CA GLY A 380 -1.96 36.82 -8.20
C GLY A 380 -2.67 35.75 -9.04
N GLU A 381 -2.28 35.62 -10.29
CA GLU A 381 -2.85 34.60 -11.17
C GLU A 381 -2.58 33.18 -10.70
N THR A 382 -3.37 32.21 -11.21
CA THR A 382 -3.12 30.78 -10.93
C THR A 382 -1.73 30.40 -11.45
N GLY A 383 -0.95 29.71 -10.61
CA GLY A 383 0.44 29.37 -10.93
C GLY A 383 1.47 30.43 -10.54
N ALA A 384 1.10 31.58 -9.96
CA ALA A 384 2.05 32.59 -9.49
C ALA A 384 2.92 32.16 -8.27
N GLY A 385 2.70 30.97 -7.69
CA GLY A 385 3.49 30.46 -6.58
C GLY A 385 2.90 30.67 -5.18
N LYS A 386 1.66 31.17 -5.06
CA LYS A 386 1.02 31.48 -3.76
C LYS A 386 0.95 30.27 -2.80
N SER A 387 0.40 29.16 -3.23
CA SER A 387 0.30 27.93 -2.39
C SER A 387 1.66 27.34 -2.08
N THR A 388 2.67 27.55 -2.95
CA THR A 388 4.05 27.15 -2.70
C THR A 388 4.67 27.90 -1.51
N LEU A 389 4.37 29.21 -1.34
CA LEU A 389 4.81 29.97 -0.15
C LEU A 389 4.34 29.31 1.14
N MET A 390 3.06 28.89 1.18
CA MET A 390 2.48 28.27 2.38
C MET A 390 3.08 26.88 2.64
N SER A 391 3.31 26.10 1.59
CA SER A 391 3.97 24.79 1.70
C SER A 391 5.40 24.91 2.23
N LEU A 392 6.11 25.98 1.92
CA LEU A 392 7.44 26.26 2.45
C LEU A 392 7.39 26.76 3.91
N LEU A 393 6.45 27.63 4.25
CA LEU A 393 6.27 28.14 5.61
C LEU A 393 5.93 26.99 6.59
N THR A 394 5.07 26.05 6.16
CA THR A 394 4.75 24.84 6.96
C THR A 394 5.83 23.79 6.92
N ARG A 395 6.92 24.03 6.20
CA ARG A 395 8.02 23.07 6.03
C ARG A 395 7.56 21.71 5.47
N PHE A 396 6.59 21.71 4.57
CA PHE A 396 6.29 20.54 3.74
C PHE A 396 7.37 20.33 2.68
N TYR A 397 8.11 21.39 2.37
CA TYR A 397 9.28 21.42 1.51
C TYR A 397 10.34 22.34 2.11
N ASP A 398 11.61 22.04 1.94
CA ASP A 398 12.70 22.92 2.34
C ASP A 398 13.11 23.85 1.17
N VAL A 399 13.53 25.07 1.49
CA VAL A 399 13.96 26.07 0.51
C VAL A 399 15.27 25.66 -0.16
N ARG A 400 15.44 26.01 -1.43
CA ARG A 400 16.70 25.80 -2.14
C ARG A 400 17.74 26.86 -1.84
N LYS A 401 17.30 28.12 -1.72
CA LYS A 401 18.13 29.26 -1.35
C LYS A 401 17.36 30.13 -0.38
N GLY A 402 18.08 30.85 0.45
CA GLY A 402 17.49 31.73 1.45
C GLY A 402 17.06 31.01 2.73
N SER A 403 16.25 31.68 3.52
CA SER A 403 15.73 31.14 4.78
C SER A 403 14.31 31.66 5.05
N ILE A 404 13.55 30.85 5.75
CA ILE A 404 12.22 31.23 6.30
C ILE A 404 12.36 31.19 7.82
N THR A 405 11.97 32.28 8.48
CA THR A 405 12.08 32.37 9.92
C THR A 405 10.73 32.66 10.58
N VAL A 406 10.53 32.09 11.76
CA VAL A 406 9.43 32.42 12.68
C VAL A 406 10.07 32.98 13.94
N ASP A 407 9.72 34.23 14.27
CA ASP A 407 10.35 35.01 15.35
C ASP A 407 11.90 34.98 15.30
N GLY A 408 12.46 35.07 14.10
CA GLY A 408 13.90 35.05 13.86
C GLY A 408 14.53 33.65 13.85
N ILE A 409 13.81 32.58 14.21
CA ILE A 409 14.28 31.20 14.21
C ILE A 409 14.00 30.55 12.83
N ASP A 410 15.03 30.00 12.18
CA ASP A 410 14.85 29.29 10.91
C ASP A 410 13.99 28.05 11.11
N VAL A 411 12.95 27.89 10.28
CA VAL A 411 12.00 26.76 10.36
C VAL A 411 12.68 25.40 10.24
N ARG A 412 13.86 25.33 9.60
CA ARG A 412 14.66 24.10 9.47
C ARG A 412 15.33 23.68 10.76
N SER A 413 15.56 24.61 11.69
CA SER A 413 16.17 24.34 13.00
C SER A 413 15.13 23.92 14.06
N LEU A 414 13.84 24.12 13.80
CA LEU A 414 12.75 23.69 14.68
C LEU A 414 12.39 22.22 14.46
N ARG A 415 11.86 21.56 15.50
CA ARG A 415 11.15 20.27 15.29
C ARG A 415 9.88 20.52 14.48
N GLN A 416 9.59 19.64 13.54
CA GLN A 416 8.34 19.73 12.77
C GLN A 416 7.10 19.74 13.68
N SER A 417 7.10 18.91 14.73
CA SER A 417 6.01 18.86 15.71
C SER A 417 5.77 20.21 16.41
N ASP A 418 6.84 20.94 16.73
CA ASP A 418 6.76 22.24 17.41
C ASP A 418 6.32 23.34 16.42
N LEU A 419 6.87 23.30 15.19
CA LEU A 419 6.44 24.20 14.11
C LEU A 419 4.93 24.05 13.82
N HIS A 420 4.44 22.79 13.69
CA HIS A 420 3.03 22.52 13.44
C HIS A 420 2.13 22.74 14.67
N ARG A 421 2.68 22.93 15.85
CA ARG A 421 1.92 23.31 17.05
C ARG A 421 1.61 24.82 17.08
N ILE A 422 2.53 25.65 16.57
CA ILE A 422 2.38 27.11 16.56
C ILE A 422 1.60 27.64 15.36
N MET A 423 1.38 26.82 14.33
CA MET A 423 0.66 27.21 13.13
C MET A 423 -0.46 26.24 12.77
N ALA A 424 -1.51 26.75 12.14
CA ALA A 424 -2.57 25.93 11.55
C ALA A 424 -2.83 26.35 10.12
N ILE A 425 -3.21 25.37 9.30
CA ILE A 425 -3.56 25.59 7.89
C ILE A 425 -5.02 25.15 7.64
N VAL A 426 -5.76 25.99 6.94
CA VAL A 426 -7.05 25.62 6.35
C VAL A 426 -6.86 25.53 4.86
N GLN A 427 -6.98 24.33 4.32
CA GLN A 427 -6.79 24.02 2.90
C GLN A 427 -8.09 24.24 2.11
N GLN A 428 -7.96 24.49 0.81
CA GLN A 428 -9.06 24.63 -0.13
C GLN A 428 -9.95 23.36 -0.14
N ASP A 429 -9.35 22.19 -0.28
CA ASP A 429 -10.03 20.91 -0.21
C ASP A 429 -10.02 20.37 1.23
N VAL A 430 -11.16 20.52 1.90
CA VAL A 430 -11.30 20.09 3.30
C VAL A 430 -11.43 18.58 3.40
N ASN A 431 -10.45 17.93 4.01
CA ASN A 431 -10.53 16.53 4.39
C ASN A 431 -11.05 16.35 5.82
N LEU A 432 -12.21 15.68 5.95
CA LEU A 432 -12.77 15.25 7.22
C LEU A 432 -12.63 13.73 7.38
N PHE A 433 -12.29 13.32 8.59
CA PHE A 433 -12.16 11.91 8.93
C PHE A 433 -13.49 11.32 9.38
N SER A 434 -13.66 10.01 9.20
CA SER A 434 -14.79 9.30 9.78
C SER A 434 -14.68 9.31 11.30
N GLY A 435 -15.72 9.81 11.98
CA GLY A 435 -15.72 10.01 13.43
C GLY A 435 -16.76 11.03 13.83
N THR A 436 -16.77 11.46 15.08
CA THR A 436 -17.69 12.50 15.54
C THR A 436 -17.27 13.89 15.05
N VAL A 437 -18.18 14.85 15.08
CA VAL A 437 -17.87 16.28 14.84
C VAL A 437 -16.77 16.74 15.82
N ARG A 438 -16.91 16.41 17.10
CA ARG A 438 -15.94 16.68 18.17
C ARG A 438 -14.56 16.16 17.81
N ASP A 439 -14.45 14.88 17.40
CA ASP A 439 -13.18 14.26 17.04
C ASP A 439 -12.52 14.95 15.84
N ASN A 440 -13.33 15.38 14.88
CA ASN A 440 -12.83 16.12 13.72
C ASN A 440 -12.33 17.52 14.09
N ILE A 441 -12.94 18.21 15.04
CA ILE A 441 -12.48 19.53 15.48
C ILE A 441 -11.19 19.40 16.29
N ARG A 442 -11.11 18.48 17.27
CA ARG A 442 -9.92 18.28 18.08
C ARG A 442 -8.84 17.42 17.43
N MET A 443 -9.05 16.91 16.20
CA MET A 443 -8.12 16.01 15.51
C MET A 443 -7.72 14.79 16.33
N PHE A 444 -8.69 14.20 17.04
CA PHE A 444 -8.50 13.05 17.94
C PHE A 444 -7.54 13.29 19.12
N ARG A 445 -7.21 14.56 19.41
CA ARG A 445 -6.36 14.93 20.55
C ARG A 445 -7.22 15.05 21.81
N GLU A 446 -7.05 14.13 22.74
CA GLU A 446 -7.84 14.10 24.00
C GLU A 446 -7.45 15.23 24.96
N GLU A 447 -6.26 15.82 24.81
CA GLU A 447 -5.82 16.97 25.58
C GLU A 447 -6.58 18.26 25.30
N ILE A 448 -7.26 18.37 24.14
CA ILE A 448 -8.10 19.50 23.80
C ILE A 448 -9.45 19.34 24.52
N ARG A 449 -9.70 20.25 25.47
CA ARG A 449 -10.92 20.23 26.29
C ARG A 449 -12.17 20.50 25.46
N GLU A 450 -13.30 20.03 25.96
CA GLU A 450 -14.61 20.22 25.32
C GLU A 450 -14.97 21.71 25.17
N GLU A 451 -14.66 22.52 26.19
CA GLU A 451 -14.92 23.97 26.16
C GLU A 451 -14.17 24.64 25.01
N THR A 452 -12.90 24.23 24.77
CA THR A 452 -12.11 24.73 23.64
C THR A 452 -12.69 24.33 22.30
N VAL A 453 -13.23 23.10 22.18
CA VAL A 453 -13.90 22.62 20.95
C VAL A 453 -15.15 23.48 20.66
N GLN A 454 -15.97 23.73 21.68
CA GLN A 454 -17.19 24.52 21.53
C GLN A 454 -16.89 26.00 21.25
N GLU A 455 -15.90 26.58 21.92
CA GLU A 455 -15.43 27.94 21.67
C GLU A 455 -14.90 28.08 20.24
N ALA A 456 -14.06 27.15 19.80
CA ALA A 456 -13.54 27.14 18.43
C ALA A 456 -14.66 27.02 17.39
N ALA A 457 -15.65 26.17 17.62
CA ALA A 457 -16.82 26.03 16.77
C ALA A 457 -17.68 27.31 16.75
N HIS A 458 -17.84 27.96 17.90
CA HIS A 458 -18.59 29.21 18.00
C HIS A 458 -17.89 30.34 17.24
N VAL A 459 -16.59 30.55 17.45
CA VAL A 459 -15.79 31.55 16.75
C VAL A 459 -15.77 31.32 15.25
N ALA A 460 -15.67 30.05 14.82
CA ALA A 460 -15.75 29.67 13.41
C ALA A 460 -17.14 29.83 12.78
N GLY A 461 -18.19 30.04 13.57
CA GLY A 461 -19.57 30.05 13.09
C GLY A 461 -20.14 28.65 12.79
N ALA A 462 -19.54 27.61 13.32
CA ALA A 462 -19.96 26.23 13.11
C ALA A 462 -20.99 25.74 14.13
N ASP A 463 -21.05 26.34 15.32
CA ASP A 463 -21.85 25.87 16.47
C ASP A 463 -23.34 25.74 16.14
N GLU A 464 -23.90 26.71 15.39
CA GLU A 464 -25.33 26.74 15.05
C GLU A 464 -25.72 25.51 14.22
N PHE A 465 -25.02 25.21 13.13
CA PHE A 465 -25.34 24.02 12.32
C PHE A 465 -25.01 22.71 13.04
N ILE A 466 -23.93 22.70 13.87
CA ILE A 466 -23.57 21.50 14.65
C ILE A 466 -24.71 21.10 15.58
N ARG A 467 -25.32 22.07 16.29
CA ARG A 467 -26.45 21.82 17.20
C ARG A 467 -27.70 21.33 16.46
N GLN A 468 -27.85 21.65 15.18
CA GLN A 468 -28.96 21.19 14.33
C GLN A 468 -28.74 19.76 13.81
N LEU A 469 -27.50 19.22 13.87
CA LEU A 469 -27.23 17.84 13.46
C LEU A 469 -27.82 16.85 14.48
N PRO A 470 -28.36 15.71 14.03
CA PRO A 470 -28.77 14.63 14.92
C PRO A 470 -27.57 14.14 15.75
N GLY A 471 -27.55 14.44 17.07
CA GLY A 471 -26.45 14.14 17.96
C GLY A 471 -25.49 15.31 18.23
N GLY A 472 -25.66 16.48 17.59
CA GLY A 472 -24.84 17.66 17.83
C GLY A 472 -23.35 17.41 17.63
N TYR A 473 -22.52 17.69 18.62
CA TYR A 473 -21.07 17.41 18.59
C TYR A 473 -20.70 15.93 18.51
N ASP A 474 -21.60 15.03 18.88
CA ASP A 474 -21.42 13.59 18.74
C ASP A 474 -21.98 13.04 17.41
N ALA A 475 -22.54 13.91 16.55
CA ALA A 475 -22.98 13.51 15.22
C ALA A 475 -21.83 12.91 14.41
N TRP A 476 -22.12 11.79 13.72
CA TRP A 476 -21.12 11.04 12.96
C TRP A 476 -20.89 11.66 11.59
N ILE A 477 -19.65 11.97 11.28
CA ILE A 477 -19.18 12.42 9.97
C ILE A 477 -18.72 11.22 9.17
N ARG A 478 -19.22 11.08 7.93
CA ARG A 478 -18.75 10.06 6.99
C ARG A 478 -17.43 10.49 6.36
N ALA A 479 -16.70 9.53 5.80
CA ALA A 479 -15.43 9.79 5.11
C ALA A 479 -15.54 11.00 4.15
N LYS A 480 -14.55 11.89 4.22
CA LYS A 480 -14.48 13.16 3.45
C LYS A 480 -15.68 14.11 3.70
N GLY A 481 -16.43 13.93 4.78
CA GLY A 481 -17.59 14.78 5.06
C GLY A 481 -18.74 14.61 4.07
N ALA A 482 -18.94 13.41 3.51
CA ALA A 482 -19.93 13.15 2.46
C ALA A 482 -21.40 13.46 2.85
N ASN A 483 -21.68 13.57 4.14
CA ASN A 483 -23.00 13.93 4.70
C ASN A 483 -23.12 15.40 5.07
N LEU A 484 -22.15 16.25 4.71
CA LEU A 484 -22.14 17.68 5.01
C LEU A 484 -22.06 18.49 3.71
N SER A 485 -22.63 19.71 3.72
CA SER A 485 -22.44 20.67 2.64
C SER A 485 -20.99 21.15 2.57
N LEU A 486 -20.60 21.76 1.44
CA LEU A 486 -19.25 22.31 1.28
C LEU A 486 -18.95 23.37 2.36
N GLY A 487 -19.90 24.30 2.61
CA GLY A 487 -19.76 25.33 3.62
C GLY A 487 -19.64 24.77 5.03
N GLN A 488 -20.45 23.76 5.40
CA GLN A 488 -20.33 23.08 6.68
C GLN A 488 -18.97 22.42 6.88
N ARG A 489 -18.41 21.80 5.82
CA ARG A 489 -17.05 21.23 5.86
C ARG A 489 -16.00 22.32 6.11
N GLN A 490 -16.13 23.47 5.45
CA GLN A 490 -15.21 24.60 5.64
C GLN A 490 -15.29 25.18 7.05
N LEU A 491 -16.50 25.39 7.59
CA LEU A 491 -16.68 25.86 8.97
C LEU A 491 -16.05 24.89 9.99
N LEU A 492 -16.16 23.58 9.75
CA LEU A 492 -15.49 22.58 10.59
C LEU A 492 -13.96 22.65 10.45
N ALA A 493 -13.42 22.91 9.25
CA ALA A 493 -11.98 23.10 9.06
C ALA A 493 -11.47 24.33 9.79
N PHE A 494 -12.24 25.42 9.82
CA PHE A 494 -11.93 26.59 10.64
C PHE A 494 -11.97 26.28 12.13
N ALA A 495 -13.02 25.61 12.61
CA ALA A 495 -13.11 25.19 14.01
C ALA A 495 -11.92 24.31 14.41
N ARG A 496 -11.51 23.38 13.55
CA ARG A 496 -10.30 22.54 13.73
C ARG A 496 -9.03 23.38 13.88
N ALA A 497 -8.83 24.34 12.98
CA ALA A 497 -7.66 25.21 13.02
C ALA A 497 -7.61 26.04 14.31
N LEU A 498 -8.77 26.54 14.77
CA LEU A 498 -8.88 27.34 15.98
C LEU A 498 -8.71 26.54 17.27
N ALA A 499 -9.19 25.30 17.31
CA ALA A 499 -9.07 24.44 18.48
C ALA A 499 -7.61 24.16 18.87
N LEU A 500 -6.68 24.29 17.94
CA LEU A 500 -5.23 24.20 18.18
C LEU A 500 -4.63 25.48 18.79
N GLN A 501 -5.39 26.59 18.85
CA GLN A 501 -4.95 27.91 19.35
C GLN A 501 -3.62 28.38 18.71
N PRO A 502 -3.50 28.38 17.37
CA PRO A 502 -2.25 28.69 16.69
C PRO A 502 -1.89 30.18 16.84
N LYS A 503 -0.59 30.50 16.77
CA LYS A 503 -0.07 31.88 16.68
C LYS A 503 -0.08 32.37 15.23
N ILE A 504 0.12 31.45 14.27
CA ILE A 504 0.14 31.72 12.85
C ILE A 504 -0.99 30.91 12.19
N LEU A 505 -1.85 31.59 11.45
CA LEU A 505 -2.95 30.97 10.70
C LEU A 505 -2.73 31.14 9.21
N ILE A 506 -2.81 30.04 8.47
CA ILE A 506 -2.67 30.01 7.03
C ILE A 506 -4.01 29.61 6.41
N LEU A 507 -4.51 30.40 5.49
CA LEU A 507 -5.79 30.16 4.82
C LEU A 507 -5.57 30.08 3.31
N ASP A 508 -5.84 28.90 2.73
CA ASP A 508 -5.77 28.69 1.28
C ASP A 508 -7.19 28.61 0.71
N GLU A 509 -7.60 29.65 -0.01
CA GLU A 509 -8.85 29.81 -0.75
C GLU A 509 -10.12 29.20 -0.10
N ALA A 510 -10.53 29.73 1.03
CA ALA A 510 -11.62 29.16 1.83
C ALA A 510 -13.05 29.43 1.32
N THR A 511 -13.27 30.12 0.16
CA THR A 511 -14.58 30.65 -0.20
C THR A 511 -15.10 30.34 -1.61
N ALA A 512 -14.43 29.43 -2.35
CA ALA A 512 -14.88 29.09 -3.72
C ALA A 512 -16.18 28.25 -3.70
N SER A 513 -17.18 28.67 -4.51
CA SER A 513 -18.43 27.94 -4.76
C SER A 513 -19.41 27.79 -3.57
N LEU A 514 -19.50 28.83 -2.72
CA LEU A 514 -20.48 28.92 -1.63
C LEU A 514 -21.69 29.77 -2.02
N ASP A 515 -22.83 29.46 -1.39
CA ASP A 515 -23.99 30.34 -1.43
C ASP A 515 -23.75 31.66 -0.65
N SER A 516 -24.39 32.73 -1.03
CA SER A 516 -24.14 34.07 -0.49
C SER A 516 -24.32 34.17 1.04
N ALA A 517 -25.24 33.41 1.63
CA ALA A 517 -25.45 33.39 3.09
C ALA A 517 -24.29 32.73 3.83
N THR A 518 -23.83 31.60 3.33
CA THR A 518 -22.66 30.89 3.87
C THR A 518 -21.38 31.69 3.66
N GLU A 519 -21.23 32.41 2.53
CA GLU A 519 -20.10 33.29 2.26
C GLU A 519 -20.03 34.44 3.27
N MET A 520 -21.16 35.12 3.55
CA MET A 520 -21.22 36.19 4.56
C MET A 520 -20.87 35.68 5.97
N ALA A 521 -21.39 34.50 6.35
CA ALA A 521 -21.05 33.86 7.62
C ALA A 521 -19.56 33.55 7.72
N LEU A 522 -18.97 33.09 6.64
CA LEU A 522 -17.56 32.74 6.53
C LEU A 522 -16.65 33.96 6.58
N GLN A 523 -17.01 35.06 5.88
CA GLN A 523 -16.28 36.33 5.93
C GLN A 523 -16.34 36.96 7.34
N ALA A 524 -17.50 36.97 7.99
CA ALA A 524 -17.64 37.42 9.37
C ALA A 524 -16.83 36.51 10.34
N GLY A 525 -16.75 35.21 10.04
CA GLY A 525 -15.89 34.26 10.72
C GLY A 525 -14.41 34.60 10.55
N LEU A 526 -13.95 34.85 9.32
CA LEU A 526 -12.54 35.16 9.01
C LEU A 526 -12.00 36.33 9.82
N THR A 527 -12.78 37.42 9.92
CA THR A 527 -12.37 38.59 10.72
C THR A 527 -12.22 38.27 12.20
N ARG A 528 -13.11 37.44 12.76
CA ARG A 528 -13.01 36.97 14.16
C ARG A 528 -11.85 36.00 14.37
N ILE A 529 -11.60 35.15 13.38
CA ILE A 529 -10.55 34.14 13.40
C ILE A 529 -9.15 34.77 13.33
N ALA A 530 -8.99 35.82 12.49
CA ALA A 530 -7.75 36.57 12.30
C ALA A 530 -7.37 37.40 13.54
N ALA A 531 -8.35 37.79 14.35
CA ALA A 531 -8.12 38.67 15.50
C ALA A 531 -7.10 38.05 16.49
N GLY A 532 -6.03 38.81 16.75
CA GLY A 532 -4.99 38.43 17.70
C GLY A 532 -3.97 37.38 17.22
N ARG A 533 -3.99 37.00 15.94
CA ARG A 533 -3.09 36.02 15.32
C ARG A 533 -2.47 36.58 14.06
N THR A 534 -1.25 36.14 13.74
CA THR A 534 -0.66 36.41 12.42
C THR A 534 -1.37 35.55 11.38
N THR A 535 -2.03 36.18 10.43
CA THR A 535 -2.85 35.47 9.45
C THR A 535 -2.35 35.73 8.03
N LEU A 536 -2.04 34.67 7.31
CA LEU A 536 -1.64 34.70 5.90
C LEU A 536 -2.75 34.06 5.06
N VAL A 537 -3.27 34.81 4.09
CA VAL A 537 -4.39 34.35 3.25
C VAL A 537 -3.96 34.32 1.79
N ILE A 538 -4.12 33.18 1.15
CA ILE A 538 -4.10 33.07 -0.30
C ILE A 538 -5.51 33.40 -0.79
N ALA A 539 -5.68 34.49 -1.51
CA ALA A 539 -6.97 34.88 -1.98
C ALA A 539 -7.11 34.72 -3.49
N HIS A 540 -8.15 34.03 -3.88
CA HIS A 540 -8.68 34.01 -5.24
C HIS A 540 -9.82 35.03 -5.41
N ARG A 541 -10.46 35.44 -4.30
CA ARG A 541 -11.44 36.55 -4.27
C ARG A 541 -10.83 37.77 -3.62
N LEU A 542 -10.88 38.87 -4.31
CA LEU A 542 -10.34 40.16 -3.83
C LEU A 542 -11.08 40.69 -2.61
N SER A 543 -12.37 40.36 -2.44
CA SER A 543 -13.16 40.68 -1.25
C SER A 543 -12.52 40.19 0.05
N THR A 544 -11.85 39.05 0.02
CA THR A 544 -11.20 38.45 1.20
C THR A 544 -10.00 39.24 1.71
N VAL A 545 -9.26 39.90 0.81
CA VAL A 545 -8.04 40.66 1.17
C VAL A 545 -8.25 42.17 1.23
N ARG A 546 -9.44 42.64 0.97
CA ARG A 546 -9.76 44.10 0.98
C ARG A 546 -9.44 44.77 2.32
N HIS A 547 -9.59 44.04 3.41
CA HIS A 547 -9.32 44.50 4.77
C HIS A 547 -7.96 44.05 5.31
N ALA A 548 -7.07 43.52 4.46
CA ALA A 548 -5.75 43.11 4.86
C ALA A 548 -4.86 44.32 5.21
N ASP A 549 -4.06 44.19 6.26
CA ASP A 549 -3.08 45.21 6.65
C ASP A 549 -2.01 45.39 5.57
N MET A 550 -1.71 44.32 4.85
CA MET A 550 -0.74 44.29 3.75
C MET A 550 -1.18 43.25 2.70
N ILE A 551 -1.05 43.63 1.45
CA ILE A 551 -1.28 42.74 0.29
C ILE A 551 0.00 42.63 -0.50
N TYR A 552 0.42 41.39 -0.79
CA TYR A 552 1.51 41.09 -1.70
C TYR A 552 0.95 40.54 -3.01
N VAL A 553 1.28 41.22 -4.11
CA VAL A 553 0.90 40.77 -5.45
C VAL A 553 2.01 39.94 -6.04
N MET A 554 1.67 38.72 -6.39
CA MET A 554 2.62 37.74 -6.95
C MET A 554 2.38 37.58 -8.45
N ASP A 555 3.49 37.57 -9.18
CA ASP A 555 3.50 37.26 -10.61
C ASP A 555 4.75 36.46 -10.97
N HIS A 556 4.57 35.36 -11.69
CA HIS A 556 5.66 34.48 -12.14
C HIS A 556 6.71 34.17 -11.05
N GLY A 557 6.25 33.85 -9.84
CA GLY A 557 7.10 33.46 -8.72
C GLY A 557 7.84 34.59 -8.01
N ARG A 558 7.49 35.85 -8.28
CA ARG A 558 8.08 37.05 -7.65
C ARG A 558 6.98 37.92 -7.02
N ILE A 559 7.33 38.73 -6.02
CA ILE A 559 6.49 39.79 -5.50
C ILE A 559 6.72 41.02 -6.33
N VAL A 560 5.66 41.49 -7.04
CA VAL A 560 5.73 42.62 -7.96
C VAL A 560 5.17 43.90 -7.35
N GLU A 561 4.16 43.81 -6.46
CA GLU A 561 3.56 44.96 -5.78
C GLU A 561 3.32 44.59 -4.30
N ARG A 562 3.37 45.58 -3.43
CA ARG A 562 3.03 45.48 -2.00
C ARG A 562 2.42 46.78 -1.49
N GLY A 563 1.44 46.70 -0.63
CA GLY A 563 0.75 47.82 -0.04
C GLY A 563 -0.61 47.41 0.52
N ASN A 564 -1.35 48.36 1.09
CA ASN A 564 -2.76 48.12 1.44
C ASN A 564 -3.66 48.28 0.20
N HIS A 565 -4.95 47.98 0.36
CA HIS A 565 -5.94 48.05 -0.73
C HIS A 565 -5.96 49.41 -1.46
N GLU A 566 -5.96 50.51 -0.71
CA GLU A 566 -6.03 51.86 -1.26
C GLU A 566 -4.73 52.25 -1.97
N GLU A 567 -3.58 51.94 -1.37
CA GLU A 567 -2.26 52.17 -1.97
C GLU A 567 -2.10 51.46 -3.29
N LEU A 568 -2.48 50.17 -3.34
CA LEU A 568 -2.37 49.38 -4.55
C LEU A 568 -3.34 49.80 -5.65
N LEU A 569 -4.51 50.28 -5.31
CA LEU A 569 -5.42 50.88 -6.29
C LEU A 569 -4.86 52.19 -6.88
N ALA A 570 -4.26 53.04 -6.03
CA ALA A 570 -3.64 54.31 -6.47
C ALA A 570 -2.43 54.07 -7.40
N LEU A 571 -1.70 52.95 -7.25
CA LEU A 571 -0.59 52.58 -8.14
C LEU A 571 -1.04 52.24 -9.57
N ASN A 572 -2.33 51.99 -9.82
CA ASN A 572 -2.86 51.53 -11.12
C ASN A 572 -2.10 50.38 -11.75
N GLY A 573 -1.52 49.54 -10.92
CA GLY A 573 -0.69 48.42 -11.31
C GLY A 573 -1.47 47.13 -11.60
N GLN A 574 -0.86 45.99 -11.31
CA GLN A 574 -1.45 44.66 -11.55
C GLN A 574 -2.64 44.40 -10.62
N TYR A 575 -2.57 44.84 -9.35
CA TYR A 575 -3.67 44.74 -8.41
C TYR A 575 -4.90 45.49 -8.89
N ALA A 576 -4.75 46.74 -9.30
CA ALA A 576 -5.85 47.56 -9.81
C ALA A 576 -6.52 46.92 -11.04
N ARG A 577 -5.73 46.34 -11.94
CA ARG A 577 -6.25 45.57 -13.09
C ARG A 577 -7.02 44.33 -12.68
N MET A 578 -6.58 43.61 -11.64
CA MET A 578 -7.31 42.44 -11.10
C MET A 578 -8.66 42.88 -10.51
N VAL A 579 -8.68 43.98 -9.75
CA VAL A 579 -9.91 44.53 -9.17
C VAL A 579 -10.88 44.96 -10.26
N SER A 580 -10.41 45.66 -11.31
CA SER A 580 -11.26 46.09 -12.41
C SER A 580 -11.86 44.96 -13.23
N LYS A 581 -11.13 43.84 -13.38
CA LYS A 581 -11.64 42.63 -14.04
C LYS A 581 -12.69 41.89 -13.21
N ALA A 582 -12.57 41.92 -11.88
CA ALA A 582 -13.53 41.29 -10.96
C ALA A 582 -14.82 42.12 -10.75
N ALA A 583 -14.76 43.45 -10.91
CA ALA A 583 -15.89 44.37 -10.71
C ALA A 583 -17.14 44.12 -11.59
N PRO A 584 -17.06 43.66 -12.86
CA PRO A 584 -18.25 43.37 -13.66
C PRO A 584 -19.10 42.21 -13.14
N THR A 585 -18.53 41.28 -12.42
CA THR A 585 -19.21 40.06 -11.93
C THR A 585 -20.01 40.36 -10.65
N GLU A 586 -19.51 41.26 -9.79
CA GLU A 586 -20.20 41.64 -8.54
C GLU A 586 -21.40 42.60 -8.76
N LEU A 587 -21.42 43.37 -9.84
CA LEU A 587 -22.53 44.29 -10.15
C LEU A 587 -23.75 43.61 -10.79
N VAL A 588 -23.55 42.45 -11.43
CA VAL A 588 -24.67 41.69 -12.04
C VAL A 588 -25.43 40.89 -10.97
N GLU A 589 -24.80 40.47 -9.87
CA GLU A 589 -25.48 39.77 -8.78
C GLU A 589 -26.35 40.67 -7.87
N ARG A 590 -26.22 42.02 -7.95
CA ARG A 590 -27.07 42.94 -7.21
C ARG A 590 -28.30 43.45 -7.99
N SER A 591 -28.52 42.92 -9.20
CA SER A 591 -29.62 43.34 -10.09
C SER A 591 -30.67 42.26 -10.31
N PHE A 592 -30.68 41.18 -9.53
CA PHE A 592 -31.73 40.16 -9.55
C PHE A 592 -32.31 39.91 -8.17
#